data_942b2e92d74e8da27a06d5274f5fda97
#
_entry.id   942b2e92d74e8da27a06d5274f5fda97
#
_cell.length_a   1.000
_cell.length_b   1.000
_cell.length_c   1.000
_cell.angle_alpha   90.00
_cell.angle_beta   90.00
_cell.angle_gamma   90.00
#
_symmetry.space_group_name_H-M   'P 1'
#
loop_
_entity.id
_entity.type
_entity.pdbx_description
1 polymer ?
#
loop_
_entity_poly.entity_id
_entity_poly.type
_entity_poly.pdbx_seq_one_letter_code
_entity_poly.pdbx_strand_id
1 'polypeptide(L)'
;MVAKTKATFKENRVIKKPPLSPDKDQVGQRLKELRNRKGYSLRSLAQLSGLNINTLSLIENGKTSPSVSTLQQLAVALNLPITAFFESKPENKRVVFTSGEDAPFSAYGNASLQFLGKDLAGNRIQPFIVSLEPDPASSEYPTVHTGHEFAFCLTGEIRYHIDNVEYTLHPGDSLVFESHLPHCWTNVSHDEAKMVLVFFPSNLDSGPGNPHFSTLPEKE
;
A
#
# COMPACT_ATOMS: atom_id res chain seq x y z
N MET A 1 0.23 -30.47 -44.74
CA MET A 1 -0.54 -29.20 -44.87
C MET A 1 -1.21 -28.89 -43.56
N VAL A 2 -0.64 -28.02 -42.75
CA VAL A 2 -1.19 -27.62 -41.46
C VAL A 2 -1.53 -26.14 -41.58
N ALA A 3 -2.84 -25.83 -41.49
CA ALA A 3 -3.36 -24.50 -41.62
C ALA A 3 -3.05 -23.69 -40.34
N LYS A 4 -2.31 -22.58 -40.47
CA LYS A 4 -2.09 -21.58 -39.41
C LYS A 4 -3.31 -20.66 -39.38
N THR A 5 -4.13 -20.80 -38.35
CA THR A 5 -5.19 -19.82 -38.04
C THR A 5 -4.56 -18.64 -37.26
N LYS A 6 -4.43 -17.49 -37.91
CA LYS A 6 -4.07 -16.22 -37.26
C LYS A 6 -5.31 -15.69 -36.54
N ALA A 7 -5.28 -15.69 -35.23
CA ALA A 7 -6.24 -14.93 -34.41
C ALA A 7 -5.81 -13.46 -34.37
N THR A 8 -6.61 -12.59 -35.00
CA THR A 8 -6.42 -11.13 -34.98
C THR A 8 -7.12 -10.59 -33.76
N PHE A 9 -6.36 -10.28 -32.74
CA PHE A 9 -6.87 -9.51 -31.57
C PHE A 9 -7.00 -8.04 -32.00
N LYS A 10 -8.22 -7.55 -32.08
CA LYS A 10 -8.50 -6.12 -32.23
C LYS A 10 -8.40 -5.45 -30.84
N GLU A 11 -7.33 -4.67 -30.68
CA GLU A 11 -7.22 -3.69 -29.60
C GLU A 11 -8.25 -2.59 -29.78
N ASN A 12 -9.17 -2.48 -28.83
CA ASN A 12 -9.92 -1.25 -28.56
C ASN A 12 -9.75 -0.94 -27.07
N ARG A 13 -8.54 -0.50 -26.68
CA ARG A 13 -8.32 0.13 -25.35
C ARG A 13 -8.75 1.59 -25.44
N VAL A 14 -9.96 1.88 -24.96
CA VAL A 14 -10.36 3.24 -24.62
C VAL A 14 -9.59 3.61 -23.36
N ILE A 15 -8.51 4.38 -23.51
CA ILE A 15 -7.80 4.99 -22.38
C ILE A 15 -8.74 6.05 -21.78
N LYS A 16 -9.47 5.70 -20.74
CA LYS A 16 -10.18 6.69 -19.91
C LYS A 16 -9.12 7.51 -19.17
N LYS A 17 -8.91 8.75 -19.63
CA LYS A 17 -8.12 9.76 -18.94
C LYS A 17 -8.66 9.88 -17.51
N PRO A 18 -7.82 9.75 -16.46
CA PRO A 18 -8.28 9.94 -15.09
C PRO A 18 -8.83 11.37 -14.93
N PRO A 19 -9.89 11.59 -14.14
CA PRO A 19 -10.45 12.92 -13.92
C PRO A 19 -9.38 13.82 -13.28
N LEU A 20 -9.15 14.98 -13.90
CA LEU A 20 -8.09 15.94 -13.54
C LEU A 20 -8.35 16.73 -12.25
N SER A 21 -9.46 16.50 -11.55
CA SER A 21 -9.76 17.07 -10.24
C SER A 21 -10.68 16.14 -9.47
N PRO A 22 -10.47 15.97 -8.13
CA PRO A 22 -11.45 15.28 -7.31
C PRO A 22 -12.76 16.05 -7.36
N ASP A 23 -13.85 15.32 -7.64
CA ASP A 23 -15.18 15.87 -7.67
C ASP A 23 -15.49 16.54 -6.32
N LYS A 24 -16.16 17.70 -6.32
CA LYS A 24 -16.47 18.46 -5.09
C LYS A 24 -17.18 17.61 -4.04
N ASP A 25 -17.96 16.64 -4.51
CA ASP A 25 -18.69 15.69 -3.67
C ASP A 25 -17.76 14.69 -2.98
N GLN A 26 -16.60 14.37 -3.55
CA GLN A 26 -15.67 13.38 -2.99
C GLN A 26 -14.97 13.88 -1.71
N VAL A 27 -14.52 15.13 -1.68
CA VAL A 27 -13.83 15.70 -0.51
C VAL A 27 -14.78 15.82 0.69
N GLY A 28 -16.03 16.24 0.46
CA GLY A 28 -17.04 16.34 1.51
C GLY A 28 -17.42 14.98 2.09
N GLN A 29 -17.65 14.00 1.24
CA GLN A 29 -17.91 12.62 1.64
C GLN A 29 -16.72 12.03 2.42
N ARG A 30 -15.50 12.29 1.96
CA ARG A 30 -14.30 11.83 2.62
C ARG A 30 -14.13 12.44 4.01
N LEU A 31 -14.38 13.73 4.15
CA LEU A 31 -14.41 14.42 5.46
C LEU A 31 -15.39 13.73 6.42
N LYS A 32 -16.61 13.47 5.97
CA LYS A 32 -17.65 12.79 6.76
C LYS A 32 -17.21 11.40 7.23
N GLU A 33 -16.55 10.64 6.35
CA GLU A 33 -16.01 9.33 6.69
C GLU A 33 -14.90 9.39 7.73
N LEU A 34 -13.93 10.28 7.53
CA LEU A 34 -12.82 10.47 8.45
C LEU A 34 -13.31 10.89 9.83
N ARG A 35 -14.28 11.83 9.88
CA ARG A 35 -14.91 12.25 11.13
C ARG A 35 -15.60 11.08 11.84
N ASN A 36 -16.40 10.29 11.10
CA ASN A 36 -17.11 9.15 11.67
C ASN A 36 -16.15 8.05 12.16
N ARG A 37 -15.05 7.79 11.46
CA ARG A 37 -14.00 6.85 11.89
C ARG A 37 -13.36 7.25 13.22
N LYS A 38 -13.20 8.57 13.44
CA LYS A 38 -12.70 9.12 14.72
C LYS A 38 -13.77 9.20 15.81
N GLY A 39 -15.02 8.79 15.52
CA GLY A 39 -16.13 8.83 16.46
C GLY A 39 -16.63 10.26 16.78
N TYR A 40 -16.28 11.27 15.99
CA TYR A 40 -16.68 12.64 16.24
C TYR A 40 -18.06 12.93 15.66
N SER A 41 -18.90 13.62 16.47
CA SER A 41 -20.10 14.29 15.98
C SER A 41 -19.71 15.51 15.15
N LEU A 42 -20.63 16.02 14.33
CA LEU A 42 -20.43 17.28 13.59
C LEU A 42 -20.11 18.44 14.55
N ARG A 43 -20.76 18.45 15.72
CA ARG A 43 -20.57 19.46 16.75
C ARG A 43 -19.18 19.35 17.41
N SER A 44 -18.74 18.13 17.69
CA SER A 44 -17.40 17.90 18.25
C SER A 44 -16.30 18.33 17.26
N LEU A 45 -16.45 18.01 15.97
CA LEU A 45 -15.47 18.43 14.97
C LEU A 45 -15.48 19.95 14.78
N ALA A 46 -16.65 20.61 14.85
CA ALA A 46 -16.75 22.06 14.81
C ALA A 46 -15.96 22.72 15.96
N GLN A 47 -16.08 22.20 17.18
CA GLN A 47 -15.32 22.68 18.34
C GLN A 47 -13.81 22.46 18.18
N LEU A 48 -13.39 21.28 17.72
CA LEU A 48 -11.98 20.95 17.56
C LEU A 48 -11.30 21.74 16.44
N SER A 49 -12.01 22.01 15.34
CA SER A 49 -11.47 22.71 14.18
C SER A 49 -11.62 24.21 14.22
N GLY A 50 -12.45 24.75 15.15
CA GLY A 50 -12.81 26.18 15.17
C GLY A 50 -13.75 26.63 14.05
N LEU A 51 -14.29 25.68 13.27
CA LEU A 51 -15.19 25.95 12.16
C LEU A 51 -16.65 26.00 12.60
N ASN A 52 -17.45 26.77 11.85
CA ASN A 52 -18.90 26.78 12.10
C ASN A 52 -19.53 25.44 11.70
N ILE A 53 -20.43 24.91 12.54
CA ILE A 53 -21.11 23.63 12.31
C ILE A 53 -21.90 23.61 10.98
N ASN A 54 -22.49 24.75 10.59
CA ASN A 54 -23.21 24.86 9.32
C ASN A 54 -22.26 24.76 8.12
N THR A 55 -21.05 25.36 8.23
CA THR A 55 -20.01 25.25 7.22
C THR A 55 -19.58 23.80 7.04
N LEU A 56 -19.33 23.07 8.13
CA LEU A 56 -19.00 21.63 8.08
C LEU A 56 -20.12 20.83 7.43
N SER A 57 -21.37 21.09 7.80
CA SER A 57 -22.53 20.41 7.19
C SER A 57 -22.62 20.68 5.69
N LEU A 58 -22.37 21.91 5.24
CA LEU A 58 -22.37 22.24 3.81
C LEU A 58 -21.23 21.52 3.04
N ILE A 59 -20.06 21.43 3.64
CA ILE A 59 -18.91 20.72 3.07
C ILE A 59 -19.22 19.22 2.96
N GLU A 60 -19.66 18.59 4.06
CA GLU A 60 -19.94 17.13 4.08
C GLU A 60 -21.08 16.72 3.12
N ASN A 61 -21.97 17.64 2.79
CA ASN A 61 -23.07 17.42 1.84
C ASN A 61 -22.74 17.88 0.40
N GLY A 62 -21.49 18.23 0.10
CA GLY A 62 -21.06 18.66 -1.23
C GLY A 62 -21.59 20.02 -1.67
N LYS A 63 -22.27 20.75 -0.78
CA LYS A 63 -22.89 22.04 -1.11
C LYS A 63 -21.89 23.20 -1.20
N THR A 64 -20.70 23.04 -0.64
CA THR A 64 -19.59 23.98 -0.76
C THR A 64 -18.26 23.25 -0.75
N SER A 65 -17.28 23.80 -1.47
CA SER A 65 -15.91 23.28 -1.46
C SER A 65 -15.11 23.96 -0.37
N PRO A 66 -14.37 23.20 0.48
CA PRO A 66 -13.50 23.79 1.48
C PRO A 66 -12.29 24.46 0.82
N SER A 67 -11.81 25.55 1.40
CA SER A 67 -10.52 26.13 1.05
C SER A 67 -9.37 25.28 1.57
N VAL A 68 -8.16 25.49 1.06
CA VAL A 68 -6.95 24.79 1.56
C VAL A 68 -6.76 25.08 3.06
N SER A 69 -6.98 26.31 3.50
CA SER A 69 -6.89 26.67 4.92
C SER A 69 -7.93 25.93 5.78
N THR A 70 -9.16 25.78 5.27
CA THR A 70 -10.20 24.97 5.93
C THR A 70 -9.79 23.51 6.05
N LEU A 71 -9.21 22.93 4.98
CA LEU A 71 -8.69 21.55 5.01
C LEU A 71 -7.53 21.38 5.98
N GLN A 72 -6.64 22.36 6.09
CA GLN A 72 -5.56 22.35 7.09
C GLN A 72 -6.10 22.34 8.52
N GLN A 73 -7.09 23.17 8.83
CA GLN A 73 -7.75 23.20 10.16
C GLN A 73 -8.39 21.84 10.48
N LEU A 74 -9.07 21.24 9.50
CA LEU A 74 -9.68 19.93 9.63
C LEU A 74 -8.65 18.80 9.78
N ALA A 75 -7.54 18.86 9.06
CA ALA A 75 -6.43 17.92 9.16
C ALA A 75 -5.84 17.89 10.58
N VAL A 76 -5.58 19.09 11.14
CA VAL A 76 -5.11 19.24 12.53
C VAL A 76 -6.15 18.70 13.52
N ALA A 77 -7.42 19.10 13.39
CA ALA A 77 -8.50 18.66 14.28
C ALA A 77 -8.72 17.14 14.28
N LEU A 78 -8.51 16.49 13.14
CA LEU A 78 -8.64 15.04 12.98
C LEU A 78 -7.35 14.27 13.25
N ASN A 79 -6.22 14.97 13.44
CA ASN A 79 -4.88 14.41 13.53
C ASN A 79 -4.56 13.49 12.33
N LEU A 80 -4.68 14.06 11.12
CA LEU A 80 -4.46 13.40 9.85
C LEU A 80 -3.66 14.30 8.89
N PRO A 81 -2.91 13.77 7.94
CA PRO A 81 -2.32 14.58 6.89
C PRO A 81 -3.42 15.15 5.96
N ILE A 82 -3.18 16.32 5.38
CA ILE A 82 -4.15 16.96 4.46
C ILE A 82 -4.46 16.08 3.24
N THR A 83 -3.53 15.23 2.81
CA THR A 83 -3.70 14.27 1.73
C THR A 83 -4.82 13.28 1.96
N ALA A 84 -5.14 12.98 3.24
CA ALA A 84 -6.21 12.04 3.61
C ALA A 84 -7.60 12.45 3.07
N PHE A 85 -7.83 13.74 2.80
CA PHE A 85 -9.09 14.21 2.20
C PHE A 85 -9.20 13.95 0.70
N PHE A 86 -8.09 13.68 0.03
CA PHE A 86 -8.00 13.45 -1.41
C PHE A 86 -7.77 11.97 -1.77
N GLU A 87 -7.49 11.15 -0.75
CA GLU A 87 -7.38 9.72 -0.96
C GLU A 87 -8.74 9.16 -1.35
N SER A 88 -8.79 8.51 -2.51
CA SER A 88 -9.95 7.72 -2.91
C SER A 88 -10.28 6.72 -1.82
N LYS A 89 -11.57 6.46 -1.56
CA LYS A 89 -11.93 5.24 -0.82
C LYS A 89 -11.17 4.09 -1.44
N PRO A 90 -10.43 3.28 -0.67
CA PRO A 90 -10.14 1.95 -1.16
C PRO A 90 -11.51 1.35 -1.50
N GLU A 91 -11.76 1.07 -2.79
CA GLU A 91 -12.94 0.31 -3.16
C GLU A 91 -12.85 -0.96 -2.31
N ASN A 92 -13.87 -1.18 -1.46
CA ASN A 92 -13.93 -2.39 -0.63
C ASN A 92 -14.19 -3.60 -1.55
N LYS A 93 -13.21 -3.90 -2.39
CA LYS A 93 -13.27 -5.05 -3.29
C LYS A 93 -13.21 -6.32 -2.44
N ARG A 94 -14.20 -7.16 -2.60
CA ARG A 94 -14.21 -8.49 -1.96
C ARG A 94 -13.34 -9.49 -2.72
N VAL A 95 -13.07 -9.18 -3.99
CA VAL A 95 -12.21 -9.95 -4.90
C VAL A 95 -11.37 -8.96 -5.68
N VAL A 96 -10.07 -9.18 -5.72
CA VAL A 96 -9.13 -8.42 -6.56
C VAL A 96 -8.46 -9.42 -7.50
N PHE A 97 -8.64 -9.21 -8.79
CA PHE A 97 -7.88 -9.88 -9.83
C PHE A 97 -6.81 -8.91 -10.33
N THR A 98 -5.56 -9.32 -10.30
CA THR A 98 -4.43 -8.55 -10.81
C THR A 98 -3.78 -9.35 -11.93
N SER A 99 -3.82 -8.83 -13.16
CA SER A 99 -3.03 -9.39 -14.26
C SER A 99 -1.54 -9.15 -13.99
N GLY A 100 -0.69 -10.12 -14.32
CA GLY A 100 0.75 -9.97 -14.16
C GLY A 100 1.34 -8.76 -14.91
N GLU A 101 0.71 -8.37 -16.04
CA GLU A 101 1.13 -7.19 -16.84
C GLU A 101 0.69 -5.86 -16.23
N ASP A 102 -0.41 -5.85 -15.47
CA ASP A 102 -1.04 -4.64 -14.90
C ASP A 102 -0.73 -4.48 -13.40
N ALA A 103 0.02 -5.36 -12.79
CA ALA A 103 0.32 -5.31 -11.37
C ALA A 103 1.13 -4.05 -11.04
N PRO A 104 0.68 -3.21 -10.07
CA PRO A 104 1.44 -2.05 -9.65
C PRO A 104 2.83 -2.46 -9.18
N PHE A 105 3.82 -1.68 -9.56
CA PHE A 105 5.23 -1.96 -9.34
C PHE A 105 5.89 -0.80 -8.61
N SER A 106 6.82 -1.10 -7.72
CA SER A 106 7.69 -0.13 -7.05
C SER A 106 9.09 -0.70 -6.93
N ALA A 107 10.11 0.13 -7.19
CA ALA A 107 11.51 -0.26 -7.08
C ALA A 107 12.18 0.50 -5.93
N TYR A 108 13.03 -0.21 -5.16
CA TYR A 108 13.74 0.32 -4.01
C TYR A 108 15.13 -0.30 -3.95
N GLY A 109 16.15 0.48 -4.29
CA GLY A 109 17.53 -0.04 -4.31
C GLY A 109 17.68 -1.22 -5.26
N ASN A 110 18.09 -2.37 -4.73
CA ASN A 110 18.22 -3.64 -5.45
C ASN A 110 16.97 -4.51 -5.41
N ALA A 111 15.89 -4.03 -4.79
CA ALA A 111 14.63 -4.77 -4.67
C ALA A 111 13.53 -4.13 -5.51
N SER A 112 12.64 -4.94 -6.05
CA SER A 112 11.41 -4.51 -6.69
C SER A 112 10.21 -5.26 -6.14
N LEU A 113 9.08 -4.57 -5.99
CA LEU A 113 7.84 -5.10 -5.47
C LEU A 113 6.72 -4.97 -6.48
N GLN A 114 6.06 -6.07 -6.73
CA GLN A 114 4.85 -6.13 -7.53
C GLN A 114 3.66 -6.44 -6.61
N PHE A 115 2.68 -5.56 -6.53
CA PHE A 115 1.51 -5.69 -5.66
C PHE A 115 0.47 -6.62 -6.29
N LEU A 116 0.08 -7.69 -5.60
CA LEU A 116 -0.82 -8.71 -6.14
C LEU A 116 -2.30 -8.54 -5.72
N GLY A 117 -2.59 -7.69 -4.76
CA GLY A 117 -3.95 -7.58 -4.20
C GLY A 117 -4.25 -6.20 -3.63
N LYS A 118 -3.79 -5.14 -4.29
CA LYS A 118 -4.06 -3.77 -3.88
C LYS A 118 -5.58 -3.52 -3.85
N ASP A 119 -6.06 -2.84 -2.80
CA ASP A 119 -7.48 -2.46 -2.58
C ASP A 119 -8.42 -3.60 -2.15
N LEU A 120 -7.91 -4.76 -1.73
CA LEU A 120 -8.74 -5.77 -1.08
C LEU A 120 -9.34 -5.22 0.22
N ALA A 121 -10.63 -5.47 0.43
CA ALA A 121 -11.35 -4.97 1.61
C ALA A 121 -10.67 -5.36 2.92
N GLY A 122 -10.43 -4.36 3.77
CA GLY A 122 -9.89 -4.54 5.12
C GLY A 122 -8.38 -4.69 5.21
N ASN A 123 -7.64 -4.67 4.10
CA ASN A 123 -6.16 -4.70 4.06
C ASN A 123 -5.49 -5.76 4.98
N ARG A 124 -6.21 -6.86 5.23
CA ARG A 124 -5.77 -7.91 6.18
C ARG A 124 -4.68 -8.81 5.62
N ILE A 125 -4.49 -8.76 4.31
CA ILE A 125 -3.52 -9.56 3.58
C ILE A 125 -2.94 -8.65 2.50
N GLN A 126 -1.62 -8.57 2.45
CA GLN A 126 -0.92 -7.77 1.45
C GLN A 126 0.12 -8.66 0.73
N PRO A 127 -0.27 -9.32 -0.38
CA PRO A 127 0.63 -10.16 -1.13
C PRO A 127 1.44 -9.37 -2.16
N PHE A 128 2.71 -9.78 -2.32
CA PHE A 128 3.67 -9.19 -3.25
C PHE A 128 4.48 -10.28 -3.95
N ILE A 129 4.95 -10.00 -5.15
CA ILE A 129 6.18 -10.61 -5.66
C ILE A 129 7.32 -9.64 -5.37
N VAL A 130 8.35 -10.14 -4.73
CA VAL A 130 9.60 -9.42 -4.50
C VAL A 130 10.63 -10.02 -5.42
N SER A 131 11.27 -9.18 -6.25
CA SER A 131 12.46 -9.53 -7.01
C SER A 131 13.66 -8.81 -6.41
N LEU A 132 14.73 -9.54 -6.19
CA LEU A 132 15.96 -9.08 -5.54
C LEU A 132 17.13 -9.28 -6.49
N GLU A 133 17.76 -8.19 -6.91
CA GLU A 133 19.04 -8.26 -7.59
C GLU A 133 20.15 -8.73 -6.63
N PRO A 134 21.21 -9.37 -7.15
CA PRO A 134 22.35 -9.75 -6.32
C PRO A 134 22.98 -8.51 -5.68
N ASP A 135 22.92 -8.42 -4.37
CA ASP A 135 23.60 -7.35 -3.60
C ASP A 135 23.92 -7.86 -2.19
N PRO A 136 25.14 -8.30 -1.94
CA PRO A 136 25.55 -8.78 -0.61
C PRO A 136 25.53 -7.71 0.48
N ALA A 137 25.47 -6.41 0.10
CA ALA A 137 25.43 -5.29 1.05
C ALA A 137 24.01 -4.88 1.47
N SER A 138 22.95 -5.46 0.88
CA SER A 138 21.56 -5.03 1.10
C SER A 138 20.97 -5.39 2.47
N SER A 139 21.69 -6.16 3.32
CA SER A 139 21.18 -6.69 4.59
C SER A 139 21.47 -5.83 5.82
N GLU A 140 21.98 -4.60 5.67
CA GLU A 140 22.51 -3.83 6.80
C GLU A 140 21.46 -3.21 7.74
N TYR A 141 20.19 -3.14 7.33
CA TYR A 141 19.15 -2.44 8.11
C TYR A 141 17.95 -3.34 8.42
N PRO A 142 17.91 -3.96 9.61
CA PRO A 142 16.75 -4.74 10.02
C PRO A 142 15.50 -3.86 10.15
N THR A 143 14.39 -4.38 9.67
CA THR A 143 13.06 -3.79 9.80
C THR A 143 12.30 -4.43 10.94
N VAL A 144 11.42 -3.65 11.60
CA VAL A 144 10.53 -4.11 12.66
C VAL A 144 9.16 -3.51 12.42
N HIS A 145 8.12 -4.35 12.37
CA HIS A 145 6.74 -3.88 12.27
C HIS A 145 5.75 -4.84 12.96
N THR A 146 4.49 -4.45 13.04
CA THR A 146 3.46 -5.29 13.67
C THR A 146 2.88 -6.30 12.68
N GLY A 147 2.47 -7.47 13.18
CA GLY A 147 1.82 -8.50 12.40
C GLY A 147 2.72 -9.70 12.14
N HIS A 148 2.46 -10.38 11.03
CA HIS A 148 3.22 -11.56 10.61
C HIS A 148 3.63 -11.42 9.15
N GLU A 149 4.69 -12.11 8.78
CA GLU A 149 5.11 -12.29 7.41
C GLU A 149 5.13 -13.76 7.03
N PHE A 150 4.77 -14.01 5.77
CA PHE A 150 4.98 -15.27 5.08
C PHE A 150 5.83 -15.00 3.86
N ALA A 151 6.94 -15.71 3.73
CA ALA A 151 7.81 -15.72 2.57
C ALA A 151 7.84 -17.11 1.94
N PHE A 152 7.82 -17.17 0.60
CA PHE A 152 7.97 -18.39 -0.17
C PHE A 152 8.93 -18.14 -1.32
N CYS A 153 10.05 -18.85 -1.35
CA CYS A 153 11.06 -18.70 -2.38
C CYS A 153 10.59 -19.31 -3.69
N LEU A 154 10.60 -18.52 -4.77
CA LEU A 154 10.25 -18.96 -6.12
C LEU A 154 11.49 -19.34 -6.92
N THR A 155 12.51 -18.48 -6.90
CA THR A 155 13.76 -18.67 -7.65
C THR A 155 14.92 -18.05 -6.89
N GLY A 156 16.14 -18.52 -7.15
CA GLY A 156 17.35 -18.03 -6.50
C GLY A 156 17.52 -18.58 -5.09
N GLU A 157 18.33 -17.90 -4.29
CA GLU A 157 18.61 -18.23 -2.91
C GLU A 157 18.52 -16.97 -2.05
N ILE A 158 17.62 -16.97 -1.07
CA ILE A 158 17.31 -15.80 -0.24
C ILE A 158 17.66 -16.10 1.21
N ARG A 159 18.55 -15.28 1.77
CA ARG A 159 18.94 -15.37 3.16
C ARG A 159 18.14 -14.38 3.98
N TYR A 160 17.45 -14.88 4.99
CA TYR A 160 16.76 -14.11 6.03
C TYR A 160 17.60 -14.08 7.30
N HIS A 161 17.75 -12.90 7.89
CA HIS A 161 18.18 -12.73 9.27
C HIS A 161 16.97 -12.31 10.09
N ILE A 162 16.60 -13.12 11.08
CA ILE A 162 15.47 -12.83 11.97
C ILE A 162 15.99 -12.93 13.41
N ASP A 163 15.92 -11.83 14.13
CA ASP A 163 16.54 -11.67 15.44
C ASP A 163 18.05 -11.96 15.33
N ASN A 164 18.53 -13.06 15.88
CA ASN A 164 19.94 -13.46 15.77
C ASN A 164 20.11 -14.80 15.01
N VAL A 165 19.11 -15.20 14.23
CA VAL A 165 19.10 -16.49 13.52
C VAL A 165 19.04 -16.26 12.01
N GLU A 166 19.83 -17.04 11.30
CA GLU A 166 19.91 -17.01 9.84
C GLU A 166 19.14 -18.19 9.23
N TYR A 167 18.33 -17.90 8.22
CA TYR A 167 17.57 -18.88 7.45
C TYR A 167 17.85 -18.67 5.96
N THR A 168 18.27 -19.71 5.27
CA THR A 168 18.46 -19.66 3.82
C THR A 168 17.34 -20.43 3.13
N LEU A 169 16.59 -19.74 2.27
CA LEU A 169 15.48 -20.29 1.51
C LEU A 169 15.91 -20.59 0.07
N HIS A 170 15.69 -21.83 -0.33
CA HIS A 170 15.80 -22.30 -1.71
C HIS A 170 14.42 -22.36 -2.38
N PRO A 171 14.32 -22.48 -3.70
CA PRO A 171 13.05 -22.60 -4.40
C PRO A 171 12.16 -23.72 -3.81
N GLY A 172 10.95 -23.36 -3.38
CA GLY A 172 10.02 -24.24 -2.70
C GLY A 172 10.02 -24.13 -1.18
N ASP A 173 11.03 -23.50 -0.58
CA ASP A 173 11.06 -23.28 0.87
C ASP A 173 10.16 -22.10 1.28
N SER A 174 9.65 -22.19 2.50
CA SER A 174 8.81 -21.14 3.09
C SER A 174 9.22 -20.79 4.51
N LEU A 175 8.94 -19.56 4.91
CA LEU A 175 9.20 -19.01 6.22
C LEU A 175 7.99 -18.23 6.70
N VAL A 176 7.59 -18.44 7.97
CA VAL A 176 6.53 -17.65 8.63
C VAL A 176 7.06 -17.17 9.98
N PHE A 177 6.90 -15.89 10.28
CA PHE A 177 7.39 -15.34 11.53
C PHE A 177 6.57 -14.12 12.00
N GLU A 178 6.75 -13.75 13.26
CA GLU A 178 6.20 -12.54 13.85
C GLU A 178 7.08 -11.35 13.50
N SER A 179 6.54 -10.38 12.77
CA SER A 179 7.32 -9.26 12.20
C SER A 179 7.80 -8.24 13.24
N HIS A 180 7.46 -8.40 14.52
CA HIS A 180 8.06 -7.61 15.59
C HIS A 180 9.51 -8.01 15.91
N LEU A 181 9.96 -9.17 15.42
CA LEU A 181 11.35 -9.57 15.45
C LEU A 181 12.14 -8.76 14.42
N PRO A 182 13.30 -8.18 14.77
CA PRO A 182 14.15 -7.50 13.80
C PRO A 182 14.54 -8.45 12.67
N HIS A 183 14.27 -8.06 11.43
CA HIS A 183 14.49 -8.95 10.28
C HIS A 183 14.89 -8.19 9.02
N CYS A 184 15.70 -8.85 8.19
CA CYS A 184 16.07 -8.41 6.85
C CYS A 184 16.32 -9.62 5.96
N TRP A 185 16.44 -9.38 4.66
CA TRP A 185 16.75 -10.42 3.67
C TRP A 185 17.79 -9.95 2.66
N THR A 186 18.47 -10.89 2.07
CA THR A 186 19.50 -10.66 1.06
C THR A 186 19.42 -11.74 -0.01
N ASN A 187 19.59 -11.38 -1.28
CA ASN A 187 19.81 -12.33 -2.35
C ASN A 187 21.28 -12.77 -2.29
N VAL A 188 21.52 -14.05 -2.03
CA VAL A 188 22.86 -14.68 -1.99
C VAL A 188 23.17 -15.49 -3.24
N SER A 189 22.26 -15.53 -4.22
CA SER A 189 22.53 -16.13 -5.53
C SER A 189 23.27 -15.14 -6.45
N HIS A 190 23.79 -15.66 -7.57
CA HIS A 190 24.47 -14.84 -8.59
C HIS A 190 23.51 -14.10 -9.51
N ASP A 191 22.25 -14.59 -9.62
CA ASP A 191 21.21 -14.05 -10.47
C ASP A 191 20.06 -13.48 -9.63
N GLU A 192 19.08 -12.86 -10.27
CA GLU A 192 17.86 -12.36 -9.62
C GLU A 192 17.16 -13.48 -8.85
N ALA A 193 16.86 -13.23 -7.57
CA ALA A 193 16.02 -14.09 -6.75
C ALA A 193 14.59 -13.53 -6.66
N LYS A 194 13.60 -14.43 -6.58
CA LYS A 194 12.18 -14.05 -6.44
C LYS A 194 11.51 -14.78 -5.30
N MET A 195 10.64 -14.08 -4.61
CA MET A 195 9.76 -14.68 -3.60
C MET A 195 8.35 -14.11 -3.65
N VAL A 196 7.39 -14.92 -3.19
CA VAL A 196 6.10 -14.42 -2.73
C VAL A 196 6.28 -13.94 -1.29
N LEU A 197 5.93 -12.69 -1.02
CA LEU A 197 5.91 -12.12 0.31
C LEU A 197 4.48 -11.74 0.66
N VAL A 198 4.01 -12.13 1.84
CA VAL A 198 2.66 -11.78 2.30
C VAL A 198 2.73 -11.16 3.69
N PHE A 199 2.25 -9.93 3.82
CA PHE A 199 2.07 -9.27 5.11
C PHE A 199 0.66 -9.52 5.66
N PHE A 200 0.61 -9.80 6.96
CA PHE A 200 -0.60 -9.91 7.75
C PHE A 200 -0.58 -8.84 8.85
N PRO A 201 -1.00 -7.60 8.56
CA PRO A 201 -0.96 -6.53 9.55
C PRO A 201 -1.87 -6.83 10.74
N SER A 202 -1.39 -6.61 11.97
CA SER A 202 -2.16 -6.85 13.19
C SER A 202 -3.22 -5.77 13.47
N ASN A 203 -3.05 -4.55 12.92
CA ASN A 203 -3.97 -3.43 13.09
C ASN A 203 -4.47 -2.92 11.73
N LEU A 204 -5.78 -2.73 11.62
CA LEU A 204 -6.47 -2.21 10.42
C LEU A 204 -6.13 -0.75 10.08
N ASP A 205 -5.45 -0.03 10.99
CA ASP A 205 -5.10 1.40 10.86
C ASP A 205 -3.71 1.67 10.26
N SER A 206 -2.91 0.64 10.02
CA SER A 206 -1.65 0.81 9.28
C SER A 206 -2.01 1.04 7.81
N GLY A 207 -1.88 2.30 7.37
CA GLY A 207 -2.00 2.65 5.96
C GLY A 207 -1.05 1.82 5.09
N PRO A 208 -1.18 1.88 3.75
CA PRO A 208 -0.41 1.08 2.80
C PRO A 208 1.07 1.53 2.72
N GLY A 209 1.74 1.64 3.86
CA GLY A 209 3.18 1.84 3.94
C GLY A 209 3.87 0.48 3.94
N ASN A 210 4.78 0.25 3.03
CA ASN A 210 5.62 -0.94 3.08
C ASN A 210 6.73 -0.71 4.11
N PRO A 211 6.71 -1.38 5.27
CA PRO A 211 7.66 -1.11 6.34
C PRO A 211 9.12 -1.37 5.96
N HIS A 212 9.37 -2.28 5.01
CA HIS A 212 10.73 -2.61 4.58
C HIS A 212 11.43 -1.53 3.75
N PHE A 213 10.69 -0.54 3.23
CA PHE A 213 11.23 0.46 2.31
C PHE A 213 11.06 1.89 2.81
N SER A 214 10.43 2.08 3.97
CA SER A 214 10.25 3.41 4.57
C SER A 214 11.46 3.92 5.35
N THR A 215 12.47 3.10 5.58
CA THR A 215 13.63 3.41 6.44
C THR A 215 14.97 3.52 5.71
N LEU A 216 14.98 3.36 4.38
CA LEU A 216 16.23 3.57 3.63
C LEU A 216 16.53 5.09 3.56
N PRO A 217 17.72 5.55 3.99
CA PRO A 217 18.12 6.93 3.80
C PRO A 217 18.21 7.22 2.31
N GLU A 218 17.63 8.37 1.88
CA GLU A 218 17.86 8.88 0.53
C GLU A 218 19.38 9.01 0.35
N LYS A 219 19.93 8.35 -0.67
CA LYS A 219 21.34 8.54 -1.05
C LYS A 219 21.46 9.97 -1.56
N GLU A 220 22.25 10.80 -0.85
CA GLU A 220 22.74 12.09 -1.34
C GLU A 220 23.57 11.93 -2.62
#